data_41a6f6e5edc66fea708839b95f03894f
#
_entry.id   41a6f6e5edc66fea708839b95f03894f
#
_cell.length_a   1.000
_cell.length_b   1.000
_cell.length_c   1.000
_cell.angle_alpha   90.00
_cell.angle_beta   90.00
_cell.angle_gamma   90.00
#
_symmetry.space_group_name_H-M   'P 1'
#
loop_
_entity.id
_entity.type
_entity.pdbx_description
1 polymer ?
#
loop_
_entity_poly.entity_id
_entity_poly.type
_entity_poly.pdbx_seq_one_letter_code
_entity_poly.pdbx_strand_id
1 'polypeptide(L)'
;LFKAYEDGKEIPQNWAEGYDADAVAITKLGDSCAEGTADKVAEVEAALKDGSLHVFDTSKFTVTGKNVKKNEDNGLDLEIDDNGAVTSNKIDLSIIDFATGDVTYKGDTVEAIVKDDNGATYFDESSFRSAPYFQIRIDGITELNK
;
A
#
# COMPACT_ATOMS: atom_id res chain seq x y z
N LEU A 1 -4.68 16.55 -16.59
CA LEU A 1 -3.74 16.42 -17.70
C LEU A 1 -4.05 17.42 -18.83
N PHE A 2 -5.29 17.40 -19.38
CA PHE A 2 -5.70 18.29 -20.49
C PHE A 2 -5.51 19.78 -20.12
N LYS A 3 -5.95 20.19 -18.92
CA LYS A 3 -5.77 21.56 -18.44
C LYS A 3 -4.30 21.95 -18.29
N ALA A 4 -3.42 21.03 -17.88
CA ALA A 4 -1.98 21.29 -17.83
C ALA A 4 -1.41 21.57 -19.23
N TYR A 5 -1.87 20.82 -20.24
CA TYR A 5 -1.51 21.07 -21.63
C TYR A 5 -1.99 22.43 -22.15
N GLU A 6 -3.26 22.81 -21.87
CA GLU A 6 -3.82 24.12 -22.24
C GLU A 6 -3.06 25.27 -21.56
N ASP A 7 -2.64 25.08 -20.30
CA ASP A 7 -1.88 26.05 -19.51
C ASP A 7 -0.37 26.10 -19.93
N GLY A 8 0.05 25.30 -20.90
CA GLY A 8 1.45 25.20 -21.33
C GLY A 8 2.39 24.60 -20.30
N LYS A 9 1.86 23.83 -19.35
CA LYS A 9 2.62 23.11 -18.32
C LYS A 9 3.08 21.77 -18.84
N GLU A 10 4.18 21.26 -18.27
CA GLU A 10 4.63 19.90 -18.55
C GLU A 10 3.56 18.89 -18.10
N ILE A 11 3.25 17.92 -18.97
CA ILE A 11 2.36 16.81 -18.64
C ILE A 11 3.19 15.75 -17.88
N PRO A 12 2.87 15.43 -16.62
CA PRO A 12 3.61 14.44 -15.87
C PRO A 12 3.48 13.07 -16.54
N GLN A 13 4.58 12.32 -16.61
CA GLN A 13 4.60 10.96 -17.14
C GLN A 13 3.81 9.98 -16.25
N ASN A 14 3.75 10.28 -14.95
CA ASN A 14 2.97 9.51 -13.98
C ASN A 14 2.04 10.46 -13.25
N TRP A 15 0.77 10.05 -13.09
CA TRP A 15 -0.22 10.78 -12.34
C TRP A 15 -0.97 9.81 -11.43
N ALA A 16 -0.93 10.07 -10.14
CA ALA A 16 -1.64 9.31 -9.11
C ALA A 16 -2.26 10.31 -8.13
N GLU A 17 -3.56 10.20 -7.93
CA GLU A 17 -4.34 11.03 -7.02
C GLU A 17 -5.41 10.16 -6.36
N GLY A 18 -5.87 10.59 -5.21
CA GLY A 18 -6.86 9.89 -4.40
C GLY A 18 -8.17 10.64 -4.18
N TYR A 19 -8.79 10.35 -3.05
CA TYR A 19 -10.04 11.01 -2.61
C TYR A 19 -9.87 12.50 -2.33
N ASP A 20 -8.72 12.93 -1.87
CA ASP A 20 -8.36 14.33 -1.58
C ASP A 20 -8.42 15.23 -2.81
N ALA A 21 -8.10 14.66 -3.98
CA ALA A 21 -8.15 15.33 -5.28
C ALA A 21 -9.43 15.03 -6.08
N ASP A 22 -10.46 14.42 -5.47
CA ASP A 22 -11.68 13.95 -6.12
C ASP A 22 -11.41 13.03 -7.35
N ALA A 23 -10.28 12.32 -7.36
CA ALA A 23 -9.91 11.41 -8.45
C ALA A 23 -10.59 10.04 -8.34
N VAL A 24 -11.12 9.72 -7.16
CA VAL A 24 -11.84 8.48 -6.85
C VAL A 24 -13.20 8.84 -6.28
N ALA A 25 -14.23 8.09 -6.67
CA ALA A 25 -15.57 8.22 -6.12
C ALA A 25 -16.27 6.87 -6.03
N ILE A 26 -17.12 6.71 -5.02
CA ILE A 26 -18.00 5.55 -4.88
C ILE A 26 -19.32 5.85 -5.56
N THR A 27 -19.82 4.95 -6.38
CA THR A 27 -21.16 5.05 -7.00
C THR A 27 -22.25 4.86 -5.96
N LYS A 28 -23.49 5.24 -6.32
CA LYS A 28 -24.65 4.99 -5.45
C LYS A 28 -24.71 3.52 -5.02
N LEU A 29 -24.87 3.30 -3.71
CA LEU A 29 -25.04 1.98 -3.15
C LEU A 29 -26.32 1.31 -3.66
N GLY A 30 -26.23 0.00 -3.90
CA GLY A 30 -27.39 -0.79 -4.34
C GLY A 30 -28.39 -1.06 -3.20
N ASP A 31 -29.63 -1.39 -3.57
CA ASP A 31 -30.72 -1.62 -2.61
C ASP A 31 -30.51 -2.88 -1.73
N SER A 32 -29.58 -3.76 -2.09
CA SER A 32 -29.22 -4.97 -1.32
C SER A 32 -28.14 -4.74 -0.27
N CYS A 33 -27.64 -3.52 -0.08
CA CYS A 33 -26.70 -3.20 0.96
C CYS A 33 -27.34 -3.36 2.35
N ALA A 34 -26.54 -3.85 3.30
CA ALA A 34 -26.98 -3.96 4.69
C ALA A 34 -27.27 -2.58 5.30
N GLU A 35 -28.14 -2.53 6.29
CA GLU A 35 -28.43 -1.32 7.07
C GLU A 35 -27.11 -0.78 7.67
N GLY A 36 -26.92 0.56 7.65
CA GLY A 36 -25.73 1.23 8.14
C GLY A 36 -24.53 1.23 7.17
N THR A 37 -24.61 0.55 6.03
CA THR A 37 -23.50 0.53 5.03
C THR A 37 -23.18 1.94 4.54
N ALA A 38 -24.17 2.76 4.26
CA ALA A 38 -23.97 4.13 3.75
C ALA A 38 -23.18 5.00 4.74
N ASP A 39 -23.54 4.94 6.03
CA ASP A 39 -22.89 5.71 7.09
C ASP A 39 -21.43 5.26 7.26
N LYS A 40 -21.21 3.94 7.22
CA LYS A 40 -19.85 3.39 7.35
C LYS A 40 -18.95 3.71 6.16
N VAL A 41 -19.51 3.71 4.95
CA VAL A 41 -18.79 4.13 3.74
C VAL A 41 -18.41 5.60 3.82
N ALA A 42 -19.35 6.46 4.24
CA ALA A 42 -19.08 7.90 4.37
C ALA A 42 -18.01 8.20 5.46
N GLU A 43 -18.04 7.47 6.59
CA GLU A 43 -17.02 7.56 7.64
C GLU A 43 -15.63 7.21 7.11
N VAL A 44 -15.51 6.08 6.41
CA VAL A 44 -14.24 5.61 5.85
C VAL A 44 -13.73 6.53 4.75
N GLU A 45 -14.64 7.02 3.88
CA GLU A 45 -14.28 7.98 2.83
C GLU A 45 -13.73 9.30 3.43
N ALA A 46 -14.37 9.81 4.48
CA ALA A 46 -13.87 10.99 5.18
C ALA A 46 -12.50 10.77 5.80
N ALA A 47 -12.28 9.63 6.44
CA ALA A 47 -11.00 9.28 7.06
C ALA A 47 -9.87 9.06 6.03
N LEU A 48 -10.18 8.56 4.84
CA LEU A 48 -9.20 8.46 3.74
C LEU A 48 -8.87 9.85 3.17
N LYS A 49 -9.88 10.76 3.07
CA LYS A 49 -9.68 12.13 2.58
C LYS A 49 -8.84 12.98 3.51
N ASP A 50 -9.02 12.86 4.81
CA ASP A 50 -8.28 13.64 5.80
C ASP A 50 -6.95 12.99 6.23
N GLY A 51 -6.64 11.80 5.70
CA GLY A 51 -5.40 11.08 5.96
C GLY A 51 -5.33 10.40 7.34
N SER A 52 -6.43 10.33 8.09
CA SER A 52 -6.48 9.66 9.40
C SER A 52 -6.58 8.13 9.30
N LEU A 53 -6.88 7.60 8.12
CA LEU A 53 -6.95 6.17 7.85
C LEU A 53 -5.95 5.77 6.77
N HIS A 54 -5.03 4.88 7.14
CA HIS A 54 -4.11 4.22 6.22
C HIS A 54 -4.53 2.76 6.01
N VAL A 55 -4.60 2.31 4.76
CA VAL A 55 -5.06 0.96 4.40
C VAL A 55 -4.10 -0.09 4.99
N PHE A 56 -2.80 0.12 4.83
CA PHE A 56 -1.74 -0.78 5.31
C PHE A 56 -1.05 -0.23 6.57
N ASP A 57 -1.83 0.19 7.56
CA ASP A 57 -1.37 0.62 8.87
C ASP A 57 -0.68 -0.54 9.59
N THR A 58 0.62 -0.39 9.89
CA THR A 58 1.45 -1.45 10.47
C THR A 58 1.07 -1.80 11.91
N SER A 59 0.29 -0.95 12.58
CA SER A 59 -0.24 -1.24 13.93
C SER A 59 -1.38 -2.26 13.92
N LYS A 60 -1.97 -2.55 12.76
CA LYS A 60 -3.12 -3.46 12.60
C LYS A 60 -2.75 -4.91 12.32
N PHE A 61 -1.46 -5.20 12.16
CA PHE A 61 -0.99 -6.55 11.94
C PHE A 61 0.37 -6.77 12.60
N THR A 62 0.71 -8.03 12.81
CA THR A 62 2.01 -8.45 13.33
C THR A 62 2.65 -9.49 12.42
N VAL A 63 3.95 -9.66 12.58
CA VAL A 63 4.74 -10.70 11.93
C VAL A 63 5.53 -11.43 13.00
N THR A 64 5.08 -12.63 13.38
CA THR A 64 5.72 -13.41 14.45
C THR A 64 5.98 -14.86 14.04
N GLY A 65 6.79 -15.55 14.82
CA GLY A 65 7.03 -16.98 14.71
C GLY A 65 7.39 -17.44 13.29
N LYS A 66 6.60 -18.33 12.71
CA LYS A 66 6.84 -18.89 11.37
C LYS A 66 6.78 -17.85 10.24
N ASN A 67 6.05 -16.74 10.44
CA ASN A 67 5.92 -15.71 9.40
C ASN A 67 7.19 -14.87 9.30
N VAL A 68 7.96 -14.66 10.38
CA VAL A 68 9.29 -14.04 10.32
C VAL A 68 10.15 -14.82 9.34
N LYS A 69 10.29 -16.14 9.59
CA LYS A 69 11.11 -17.00 8.72
C LYS A 69 10.60 -17.07 7.28
N LYS A 70 9.29 -17.10 7.06
CA LYS A 70 8.72 -17.09 5.70
C LYS A 70 9.05 -15.80 4.92
N ASN A 71 9.04 -14.65 5.59
CA ASN A 71 9.43 -13.39 4.97
C ASN A 71 10.91 -13.39 4.61
N GLU A 72 11.78 -13.88 5.51
CA GLU A 72 13.21 -14.06 5.24
C GLU A 72 13.44 -15.02 4.07
N ASP A 73 12.81 -16.19 4.08
CA ASP A 73 12.93 -17.22 3.01
C ASP A 73 12.45 -16.68 1.64
N ASN A 74 11.50 -15.71 1.64
CA ASN A 74 11.07 -15.00 0.44
C ASN A 74 11.95 -13.82 0.04
N GLY A 75 13.03 -13.56 0.81
CA GLY A 75 13.98 -12.50 0.52
C GLY A 75 13.48 -11.08 0.81
N LEU A 76 12.49 -10.93 1.68
CA LEU A 76 12.03 -9.61 2.10
C LEU A 76 13.03 -8.99 3.07
N ASP A 77 13.37 -7.72 2.84
CA ASP A 77 14.21 -6.90 3.73
C ASP A 77 13.28 -6.16 4.72
N LEU A 78 13.01 -6.83 5.86
CA LEU A 78 12.11 -6.34 6.91
C LEU A 78 12.87 -6.12 8.23
N GLU A 79 12.52 -5.03 8.94
CA GLU A 79 12.81 -4.91 10.37
C GLU A 79 11.50 -5.09 11.15
N ILE A 80 11.57 -5.92 12.19
CA ILE A 80 10.42 -6.29 13.03
C ILE A 80 10.85 -6.10 14.49
N ASP A 81 10.04 -5.40 15.26
CA ASP A 81 10.32 -5.19 16.69
C ASP A 81 9.96 -6.42 17.54
N ASP A 82 10.28 -6.35 18.85
CA ASP A 82 10.03 -7.43 19.81
C ASP A 82 8.53 -7.79 19.97
N ASN A 83 7.63 -6.91 19.53
CA ASN A 83 6.18 -7.13 19.57
C ASN A 83 5.63 -7.67 18.24
N GLY A 84 6.47 -7.82 17.22
CA GLY A 84 6.09 -8.29 15.90
C GLY A 84 5.60 -7.16 14.97
N ALA A 85 5.74 -5.89 15.35
CA ALA A 85 5.38 -4.79 14.47
C ALA A 85 6.46 -4.59 13.39
N VAL A 86 6.03 -4.38 12.15
CA VAL A 86 6.94 -4.09 11.03
C VAL A 86 7.32 -2.62 11.09
N THR A 87 8.61 -2.36 11.26
CA THR A 87 9.18 -1.01 11.41
C THR A 87 9.91 -0.51 10.18
N SER A 88 10.34 -1.44 9.31
CA SER A 88 10.97 -1.14 8.02
C SER A 88 10.63 -2.24 7.02
N ASN A 89 10.49 -1.87 5.76
CA ASN A 89 10.40 -2.77 4.61
C ASN A 89 11.10 -2.11 3.42
N LYS A 90 12.32 -2.53 3.14
CA LYS A 90 13.05 -2.06 1.96
C LYS A 90 12.66 -2.87 0.74
N ILE A 91 12.24 -2.17 -0.30
CA ILE A 91 11.84 -2.77 -1.58
C ILE A 91 12.77 -2.33 -2.70
N ASP A 92 13.13 -3.26 -3.58
CA ASP A 92 13.89 -3.00 -4.81
C ASP A 92 12.90 -2.70 -5.94
N LEU A 93 12.98 -1.50 -6.52
CA LEU A 93 12.14 -1.05 -7.62
C LEU A 93 12.62 -1.52 -9.00
N SER A 94 13.62 -2.39 -9.06
CA SER A 94 14.09 -2.98 -10.31
C SER A 94 12.99 -3.83 -10.96
N ILE A 95 12.94 -3.80 -12.28
CA ILE A 95 12.01 -4.63 -13.06
C ILE A 95 12.77 -5.84 -13.61
N ILE A 96 12.23 -7.01 -13.36
CA ILE A 96 12.80 -8.29 -13.78
C ILE A 96 11.87 -8.89 -14.85
N ASP A 97 12.44 -9.37 -15.93
CA ASP A 97 11.73 -10.24 -16.86
C ASP A 97 11.52 -11.61 -16.20
N PHE A 98 10.27 -11.96 -15.91
CA PHE A 98 9.92 -13.20 -15.24
C PHE A 98 10.22 -14.47 -16.07
N ALA A 99 10.36 -14.34 -17.39
CA ALA A 99 10.67 -15.48 -18.27
C ALA A 99 12.18 -15.80 -18.27
N THR A 100 13.03 -14.78 -18.21
CA THR A 100 14.48 -14.93 -18.31
C THR A 100 15.21 -14.73 -16.98
N GLY A 101 14.59 -14.02 -16.03
CA GLY A 101 15.22 -13.57 -14.78
C GLY A 101 16.14 -12.35 -14.94
N ASP A 102 16.21 -11.77 -16.13
CA ASP A 102 17.06 -10.61 -16.39
C ASP A 102 16.46 -9.32 -15.82
N VAL A 103 17.32 -8.46 -15.29
CA VAL A 103 16.93 -7.11 -14.86
C VAL A 103 16.79 -6.23 -16.10
N THR A 104 15.55 -5.88 -16.46
CA THR A 104 15.25 -5.02 -17.62
C THR A 104 15.29 -3.54 -17.28
N TYR A 105 15.12 -3.19 -16.02
CA TYR A 105 15.27 -1.85 -15.47
C TYR A 105 15.91 -1.93 -14.08
N LYS A 106 16.97 -1.16 -13.85
CA LYS A 106 17.62 -1.07 -12.55
C LYS A 106 17.00 0.10 -11.78
N GLY A 107 16.20 -0.23 -10.77
CA GLY A 107 15.61 0.73 -9.84
C GLY A 107 16.44 0.93 -8.58
N ASP A 108 16.02 1.86 -7.74
CA ASP A 108 16.59 2.08 -6.42
C ASP A 108 15.94 1.14 -5.39
N THR A 109 16.65 0.90 -4.29
CA THR A 109 16.08 0.31 -3.08
C THR A 109 15.54 1.43 -2.19
N VAL A 110 14.27 1.35 -1.83
CA VAL A 110 13.57 2.42 -1.08
C VAL A 110 12.89 1.85 0.17
N GLU A 111 12.73 2.70 1.19
CA GLU A 111 11.94 2.36 2.38
C GLU A 111 10.45 2.54 2.06
N ALA A 112 9.67 1.49 2.27
CA ALA A 112 8.24 1.48 1.98
C ALA A 112 7.35 1.70 3.21
N ILE A 113 7.92 1.59 4.43
CA ILE A 113 7.20 1.94 5.66
C ILE A 113 7.48 3.41 5.97
N VAL A 114 6.44 4.21 5.97
CA VAL A 114 6.51 5.64 6.25
C VAL A 114 5.74 5.99 7.51
N LYS A 115 5.97 7.17 8.02
CA LYS A 115 5.32 7.68 9.24
C LYS A 115 4.65 9.00 8.93
N ASP A 116 3.38 9.14 9.30
CA ASP A 116 2.65 10.39 9.18
C ASP A 116 2.99 11.38 10.32
N ASP A 117 2.43 12.58 10.22
CA ASP A 117 2.62 13.65 11.22
C ASP A 117 2.04 13.30 12.59
N ASN A 118 1.09 12.37 12.67
CA ASN A 118 0.48 11.88 13.90
C ASN A 118 1.27 10.73 14.52
N GLY A 119 2.25 10.21 13.81
CA GLY A 119 3.11 9.14 14.27
C GLY A 119 2.62 7.73 13.91
N ALA A 120 1.54 7.59 13.13
CA ALA A 120 1.12 6.32 12.59
C ALA A 120 2.08 5.85 11.49
N THR A 121 2.40 4.56 11.51
CA THR A 121 3.28 3.94 10.51
C THR A 121 2.46 3.06 9.59
N TYR A 122 2.74 3.14 8.29
CA TYR A 122 2.02 2.38 7.27
C TYR A 122 2.91 2.10 6.05
N PHE A 123 2.54 1.08 5.27
CA PHE A 123 3.15 0.85 3.96
C PHE A 123 2.55 1.84 2.96
N ASP A 124 3.40 2.60 2.28
CA ASP A 124 2.99 3.65 1.33
C ASP A 124 2.62 3.05 -0.04
N GLU A 125 1.46 2.40 -0.10
CA GLU A 125 0.96 1.77 -1.33
C GLU A 125 0.65 2.79 -2.44
N SER A 126 0.36 4.02 -2.08
CA SER A 126 0.08 5.09 -3.05
C SER A 126 1.32 5.43 -3.88
N SER A 127 2.51 5.39 -3.27
CA SER A 127 3.78 5.62 -3.97
C SER A 127 4.28 4.39 -4.69
N PHE A 128 4.08 3.18 -4.12
CA PHE A 128 4.74 1.96 -4.61
C PHE A 128 3.79 0.92 -5.19
N ARG A 129 2.48 1.11 -5.09
CA ARG A 129 1.43 0.13 -5.35
C ARG A 129 1.50 -1.07 -4.39
N SER A 130 0.38 -1.52 -3.85
CA SER A 130 0.32 -2.68 -2.94
C SER A 130 0.74 -3.98 -3.65
N ALA A 131 0.38 -4.15 -4.90
CA ALA A 131 0.84 -5.26 -5.72
C ALA A 131 1.75 -4.74 -6.84
N PRO A 132 2.96 -5.25 -7.00
CA PRO A 132 3.52 -6.44 -6.35
C PRO A 132 4.35 -6.18 -5.07
N TYR A 133 4.44 -4.96 -4.56
CA TYR A 133 5.43 -4.61 -3.55
C TYR A 133 5.05 -4.95 -2.11
N PHE A 134 3.77 -4.94 -1.74
CA PHE A 134 3.36 -5.44 -0.43
C PHE A 134 3.29 -6.98 -0.45
N GLN A 135 4.35 -7.63 -0.02
CA GLN A 135 4.48 -9.09 -0.01
C GLN A 135 4.62 -9.69 1.39
N ILE A 136 4.47 -8.87 2.42
CA ILE A 136 4.67 -9.25 3.81
C ILE A 136 3.68 -10.35 4.22
N ARG A 137 4.18 -11.45 4.76
CA ARG A 137 3.38 -12.52 5.37
C ARG A 137 3.05 -12.12 6.81
N ILE A 138 1.81 -11.77 7.06
CA ILE A 138 1.31 -11.28 8.35
C ILE A 138 0.64 -12.41 9.15
N ASP A 139 0.52 -12.22 10.45
CA ASP A 139 -0.18 -13.14 11.32
C ASP A 139 -1.69 -13.12 11.06
N GLY A 140 -2.40 -14.20 11.45
CA GLY A 140 -3.84 -14.34 11.26
C GLY A 140 -4.27 -14.80 9.85
N ILE A 141 -3.37 -14.81 8.86
CA ILE A 141 -3.66 -15.32 7.51
C ILE A 141 -3.15 -16.74 7.35
N THR A 142 -4.02 -17.62 6.85
CA THR A 142 -3.66 -18.99 6.48
C THR A 142 -3.62 -19.12 4.96
N GLU A 143 -2.44 -19.42 4.42
CA GLU A 143 -2.30 -19.72 3.01
C GLU A 143 -2.83 -21.14 2.73
N LEU A 144 -3.81 -21.24 1.84
CA LEU A 144 -4.44 -22.52 1.49
C LEU A 144 -3.71 -23.25 0.36
N ASN A 145 -2.89 -22.55 -0.40
CA ASN A 145 -2.10 -23.13 -1.48
C ASN A 145 -0.78 -23.67 -0.88
N LYS A 146 -0.51 -24.94 -1.18
CA LYS A 146 0.76 -25.60 -0.85
C LYS A 146 1.58 -25.74 -2.12
#